data_f427edbe8b572ceacea678af4bdbaf7a
#
_entry.id   f427edbe8b572ceacea678af4bdbaf7a
#
_cell.length_a   1.000
_cell.length_b   1.000
_cell.length_c   1.000
_cell.angle_alpha   90.00
_cell.angle_beta   90.00
_cell.angle_gamma   90.00
#
_symmetry.space_group_name_H-M   'P 1'
#
loop_
_entity.id
_entity.type
_entity.pdbx_description
1 polymer ?
#
loop_
_entity_poly.entity_id
_entity_poly.type
_entity_poly.pdbx_seq_one_letter_code
_entity_poly.pdbx_strand_id
1 'polypeptide(L)'
;QGAIKNLERQARSFERARDAVSKADAGIVKARRQLNALNQLQRTGTVLSEKQQKLMQQLSTRLERLNESRTREIQKMRELGGELKRHGISLTGSDNTIQQAIRRTEQYNNQLERERQALARVTRAREWYSRAQETAGKLKTGGALAIGAAAAGGYAAGRFLQPAIGFGKEMSRVQALTRIDQNSPQFKALREQALKLGSETQFTAGDAASGQAFLAMAGFTPQAIQAALPGVLSMATADGMDLGETADIGSNILTQFGLSADQMDRVGDTLTAAFTRTNTDLRALGETMKYAGPVAGKLGISLEQAAAMAGVLANMGIRGSDAGTAMRASLARLASPPKAAAEALKELGVSVSDAGGKMRPMEDVLADLYKATRKYGEVDRVSFFKDIAGEEAFTSFMALVDAVGDGSLPKLRKELEGARGEAERTAKV
;
A
#
# COMPACT_ATOMS: atom_id res chain seq x y z
N GLN A 1 -2.33 25.78 -15.03
CA GLN A 1 -1.79 26.57 -13.89
C GLN A 1 -2.90 27.11 -12.96
N GLY A 2 -4.05 27.58 -13.48
CA GLY A 2 -5.15 28.11 -12.66
C GLY A 2 -5.82 27.08 -11.75
N ALA A 3 -6.05 25.87 -12.24
CA ALA A 3 -6.69 24.79 -11.47
C ALA A 3 -5.82 24.30 -10.30
N ILE A 4 -4.49 24.23 -10.48
CA ILE A 4 -3.55 23.81 -9.42
C ILE A 4 -3.49 24.85 -8.31
N LYS A 5 -3.37 26.14 -8.66
CA LYS A 5 -3.40 27.23 -7.67
C LYS A 5 -4.70 27.25 -6.86
N ASN A 6 -5.81 26.84 -7.49
CA ASN A 6 -7.09 26.74 -6.80
C ASN A 6 -7.12 25.56 -5.83
N LEU A 7 -6.64 24.38 -6.23
CA LEU A 7 -6.52 23.20 -5.36
C LEU A 7 -5.56 23.44 -4.18
N GLU A 8 -4.43 24.09 -4.42
CA GLU A 8 -3.51 24.50 -3.34
C GLU A 8 -4.18 25.47 -2.34
N ARG A 9 -4.97 26.41 -2.85
CA ARG A 9 -5.71 27.33 -1.98
C ARG A 9 -6.75 26.62 -1.16
N GLN A 10 -7.47 25.67 -1.75
CA GLN A 10 -8.47 24.85 -1.05
C GLN A 10 -7.80 23.95 0.00
N ALA A 11 -6.68 23.31 -0.33
CA ALA A 11 -5.91 22.50 0.62
C ALA A 11 -5.42 23.32 1.82
N ARG A 12 -4.81 24.48 1.58
CA ARG A 12 -4.40 25.41 2.66
C ARG A 12 -5.59 25.91 3.50
N SER A 13 -6.75 26.11 2.87
CA SER A 13 -7.97 26.51 3.58
C SER A 13 -8.50 25.38 4.46
N PHE A 14 -8.42 24.15 3.98
CA PHE A 14 -8.77 22.96 4.77
C PHE A 14 -7.84 22.80 5.99
N GLU A 15 -6.53 22.93 5.82
CA GLU A 15 -5.57 22.89 6.93
C GLU A 15 -5.83 23.96 7.98
N ARG A 16 -6.09 25.21 7.54
CA ARG A 16 -6.44 26.30 8.46
C ARG A 16 -7.72 26.01 9.24
N ALA A 17 -8.74 25.46 8.59
CA ALA A 17 -9.98 25.06 9.25
C ALA A 17 -9.73 23.92 10.26
N ARG A 18 -8.90 22.94 9.92
CA ARG A 18 -8.49 21.86 10.83
C ARG A 18 -7.77 22.38 12.08
N ASP A 19 -6.82 23.29 11.89
CA ASP A 19 -6.08 23.91 12.99
C ASP A 19 -6.99 24.75 13.87
N ALA A 20 -7.97 25.44 13.27
CA ALA A 20 -8.96 26.19 14.00
C ALA A 20 -9.87 25.29 14.84
N VAL A 21 -10.28 24.13 14.31
CA VAL A 21 -11.03 23.10 15.07
C VAL A 21 -10.20 22.62 16.26
N SER A 22 -8.93 22.24 16.03
CA SER A 22 -8.03 21.77 17.09
C SER A 22 -7.85 22.81 18.21
N LYS A 23 -7.68 24.10 17.86
CA LYS A 23 -7.59 25.19 18.83
C LYS A 23 -8.89 25.39 19.59
N ALA A 24 -10.04 25.28 18.91
CA ALA A 24 -11.35 25.38 19.55
C ALA A 24 -11.56 24.21 20.54
N ASP A 25 -11.20 22.96 20.16
CA ASP A 25 -11.29 21.78 21.02
C ASP A 25 -10.43 21.93 22.28
N ALA A 26 -9.18 22.37 22.14
CA ALA A 26 -8.30 22.66 23.28
C ALA A 26 -8.89 23.74 24.21
N GLY A 27 -9.46 24.79 23.59
CA GLY A 27 -10.16 25.84 24.34
C GLY A 27 -11.40 25.35 25.10
N ILE A 28 -12.19 24.47 24.45
CA ILE A 28 -13.39 23.85 25.06
C ILE A 28 -12.99 22.97 26.24
N VAL A 29 -11.96 22.12 26.09
CA VAL A 29 -11.48 21.26 27.19
C VAL A 29 -11.03 22.09 28.38
N LYS A 30 -10.27 23.17 28.15
CA LYS A 30 -9.79 24.07 29.20
C LYS A 30 -10.95 24.76 29.89
N ALA A 31 -11.89 25.32 29.17
CA ALA A 31 -13.04 26.03 29.71
C ALA A 31 -13.98 25.09 30.51
N ARG A 32 -14.21 23.85 29.98
CA ARG A 32 -15.00 22.83 30.70
C ARG A 32 -14.35 22.40 32.01
N ARG A 33 -13.01 22.21 32.05
CA ARG A 33 -12.30 21.87 33.29
C ARG A 33 -12.49 22.94 34.36
N GLN A 34 -12.37 24.22 33.99
CA GLN A 34 -12.55 25.34 34.90
C GLN A 34 -14.02 25.45 35.38
N LEU A 35 -14.98 25.27 34.46
CA LEU A 35 -16.40 25.30 34.80
C LEU A 35 -16.79 24.14 35.74
N ASN A 36 -16.27 22.93 35.47
CA ASN A 36 -16.50 21.76 36.30
C ASN A 36 -15.94 21.95 37.73
N ALA A 37 -14.75 22.56 37.86
CA ALA A 37 -14.17 22.89 39.17
C ALA A 37 -15.07 23.86 39.97
N LEU A 38 -15.60 24.91 39.33
CA LEU A 38 -16.51 25.86 39.95
C LEU A 38 -17.85 25.20 40.31
N ASN A 39 -18.41 24.37 39.43
CA ASN A 39 -19.62 23.61 39.67
C ASN A 39 -19.45 22.62 40.85
N GLN A 40 -18.27 22.01 40.99
CA GLN A 40 -17.98 21.09 42.09
C GLN A 40 -17.92 21.82 43.42
N LEU A 41 -17.33 23.03 43.49
CA LEU A 41 -17.35 23.87 44.67
C LEU A 41 -18.79 24.23 45.07
N GLN A 42 -19.67 24.54 44.13
CA GLN A 42 -21.06 24.83 44.37
C GLN A 42 -21.84 23.61 44.89
N ARG A 43 -21.55 22.42 44.37
CA ARG A 43 -22.17 21.15 44.81
C ARG A 43 -21.76 20.74 46.22
N THR A 44 -20.57 21.14 46.70
CA THR A 44 -20.09 20.89 48.08
C THR A 44 -20.62 21.90 49.07
N GLY A 45 -21.61 22.73 48.70
CA GLY A 45 -22.26 23.70 49.58
C GLY A 45 -21.48 25.01 49.76
N THR A 46 -20.40 25.22 48.99
CA THR A 46 -19.61 26.45 49.05
C THR A 46 -20.32 27.57 48.29
N VAL A 47 -20.64 28.67 48.92
CA VAL A 47 -21.19 29.86 48.25
C VAL A 47 -20.09 30.50 47.40
N LEU A 48 -20.32 30.54 46.08
CA LEU A 48 -19.37 31.16 45.16
C LEU A 48 -19.34 32.69 45.36
N SER A 49 -18.14 33.25 45.41
CA SER A 49 -17.94 34.70 45.41
C SER A 49 -18.46 35.36 44.12
N GLU A 50 -18.77 36.64 44.12
CA GLU A 50 -19.19 37.34 42.89
C GLU A 50 -18.20 37.22 41.74
N LYS A 51 -16.88 37.20 42.03
CA LYS A 51 -15.84 36.98 41.05
C LYS A 51 -15.92 35.59 40.40
N GLN A 52 -16.23 34.57 41.21
CA GLN A 52 -16.37 33.19 40.72
C GLN A 52 -17.66 33.01 39.92
N GLN A 53 -18.76 33.67 40.29
CA GLN A 53 -20.01 33.67 39.52
C GLN A 53 -19.82 34.37 38.16
N LYS A 54 -19.17 35.55 38.13
CA LYS A 54 -18.79 36.20 36.87
C LYS A 54 -17.89 35.36 35.98
N LEU A 55 -16.90 34.68 36.57
CA LEU A 55 -16.03 33.77 35.84
C LEU A 55 -16.81 32.60 35.24
N MET A 56 -17.76 32.04 35.99
CA MET A 56 -18.62 30.94 35.51
C MET A 56 -19.45 31.36 34.30
N GLN A 57 -20.04 32.57 34.35
CA GLN A 57 -20.80 33.16 33.25
C GLN A 57 -19.91 33.44 32.03
N GLN A 58 -18.70 33.97 32.23
CA GLN A 58 -17.73 34.19 31.15
C GLN A 58 -17.28 32.88 30.53
N LEU A 59 -17.06 31.84 31.30
CA LEU A 59 -16.68 30.52 30.79
C LEU A 59 -17.81 29.88 30.00
N SER A 60 -19.07 30.01 30.42
CA SER A 60 -20.24 29.52 29.66
C SER A 60 -20.35 30.22 28.29
N THR A 61 -20.32 31.56 28.30
CA THR A 61 -20.36 32.34 27.04
C THR A 61 -19.16 32.01 26.11
N ARG A 62 -17.99 31.79 26.70
CA ARG A 62 -16.79 31.37 25.95
C ARG A 62 -16.96 29.97 25.35
N LEU A 63 -17.57 29.03 26.08
CA LEU A 63 -17.88 27.69 25.57
C LEU A 63 -18.86 27.72 24.40
N GLU A 64 -19.90 28.54 24.47
CA GLU A 64 -20.85 28.72 23.37
C GLU A 64 -20.14 29.24 22.11
N ARG A 65 -19.36 30.31 22.23
CA ARG A 65 -18.58 30.87 21.10
C ARG A 65 -17.58 29.88 20.51
N LEU A 66 -16.91 29.09 21.35
CA LEU A 66 -15.97 28.09 20.90
C LEU A 66 -16.69 26.93 20.16
N ASN A 67 -17.86 26.50 20.67
CA ASN A 67 -18.68 25.48 20.03
C ASN A 67 -19.22 25.97 18.68
N GLU A 68 -19.71 27.20 18.58
CA GLU A 68 -20.16 27.77 17.31
C GLU A 68 -19.02 27.91 16.28
N SER A 69 -17.84 28.38 16.75
CA SER A 69 -16.65 28.46 15.90
C SER A 69 -16.23 27.09 15.40
N ARG A 70 -16.19 26.11 16.29
CA ARG A 70 -15.88 24.72 15.97
C ARG A 70 -16.84 24.14 14.91
N THR A 71 -18.15 24.35 15.11
CA THR A 71 -19.17 23.86 14.18
C THR A 71 -19.01 24.48 12.79
N ARG A 72 -18.78 25.79 12.72
CA ARG A 72 -18.52 26.49 11.45
C ARG A 72 -17.27 25.98 10.73
N GLU A 73 -16.18 25.76 11.44
CA GLU A 73 -14.95 25.26 10.83
C GLU A 73 -15.07 23.78 10.42
N ILE A 74 -15.80 22.94 11.16
CA ILE A 74 -16.13 21.54 10.75
C ILE A 74 -16.94 21.54 9.45
N GLN A 75 -17.90 22.48 9.32
CA GLN A 75 -18.69 22.57 8.10
C GLN A 75 -17.83 22.97 6.90
N LYS A 76 -16.95 23.95 7.06
CA LYS A 76 -15.96 24.31 6.03
C LYS A 76 -15.05 23.14 5.66
N MET A 77 -14.59 22.37 6.65
CA MET A 77 -13.79 21.17 6.39
C MET A 77 -14.56 20.13 5.57
N ARG A 78 -15.85 19.93 5.85
CA ARG A 78 -16.68 18.99 5.07
C ARG A 78 -16.87 19.45 3.63
N GLU A 79 -17.13 20.73 3.41
CA GLU A 79 -17.30 21.32 2.08
C GLU A 79 -15.99 21.23 1.28
N LEU A 80 -14.89 21.71 1.83
CA LEU A 80 -13.56 21.67 1.20
C LEU A 80 -13.07 20.22 0.99
N GLY A 81 -13.32 19.34 1.97
CA GLY A 81 -12.99 17.92 1.87
C GLY A 81 -13.77 17.22 0.76
N GLY A 82 -15.05 17.57 0.58
CA GLY A 82 -15.89 17.07 -0.51
C GLY A 82 -15.39 17.54 -1.89
N GLU A 83 -14.94 18.80 -2.00
CA GLU A 83 -14.34 19.32 -3.23
C GLU A 83 -13.00 18.67 -3.56
N LEU A 84 -12.10 18.56 -2.58
CA LEU A 84 -10.79 17.93 -2.76
C LEU A 84 -10.93 16.43 -3.12
N LYS A 85 -11.91 15.72 -2.52
CA LYS A 85 -12.21 14.32 -2.87
C LYS A 85 -12.71 14.17 -4.30
N ARG A 86 -13.53 15.10 -4.81
CA ARG A 86 -13.96 15.11 -6.22
C ARG A 86 -12.79 15.27 -7.21
N HIS A 87 -11.70 15.86 -6.76
CA HIS A 87 -10.43 15.99 -7.51
C HIS A 87 -9.43 14.85 -7.20
N GLY A 88 -9.87 13.74 -6.56
CA GLY A 88 -9.04 12.57 -6.29
C GLY A 88 -8.05 12.74 -5.12
N ILE A 89 -8.21 13.79 -4.29
CA ILE A 89 -7.36 14.05 -3.13
C ILE A 89 -8.01 13.44 -1.89
N SER A 90 -7.39 12.39 -1.34
CA SER A 90 -7.82 11.77 -0.08
C SER A 90 -7.24 12.51 1.12
N LEU A 91 -8.11 12.90 2.06
CA LEU A 91 -7.75 13.67 3.27
C LEU A 91 -7.60 12.78 4.52
N THR A 92 -7.66 11.47 4.36
CA THR A 92 -7.47 10.49 5.44
C THR A 92 -5.98 10.22 5.62
N GLY A 93 -5.35 10.93 6.55
CA GLY A 93 -3.94 10.72 6.93
C GLY A 93 -3.15 12.02 7.04
N SER A 94 -2.15 12.03 7.91
CA SER A 94 -1.29 13.14 8.32
C SER A 94 -0.86 14.13 7.21
N ASP A 95 -0.32 15.29 7.59
CA ASP A 95 0.15 16.42 6.77
C ASP A 95 0.94 16.06 5.48
N ASN A 96 1.56 14.89 5.45
CA ASN A 96 2.25 14.34 4.28
C ASN A 96 1.34 14.01 3.09
N THR A 97 0.05 13.73 3.30
CA THR A 97 -0.84 13.26 2.22
C THR A 97 -1.20 14.38 1.25
N ILE A 98 -1.40 15.59 1.75
CA ILE A 98 -1.70 16.77 0.91
C ILE A 98 -0.46 17.19 0.13
N GLN A 99 0.72 17.21 0.78
CA GLN A 99 1.98 17.50 0.09
C GLN A 99 2.32 16.43 -0.96
N GLN A 100 2.03 15.15 -0.68
CA GLN A 100 2.20 14.08 -1.67
C GLN A 100 1.22 14.21 -2.84
N ALA A 101 -0.03 14.60 -2.59
CA ALA A 101 -1.00 14.86 -3.65
C ALA A 101 -0.60 16.07 -4.52
N ILE A 102 -0.09 17.13 -3.90
CA ILE A 102 0.45 18.31 -4.62
C ILE A 102 1.65 17.88 -5.47
N ARG A 103 2.61 17.14 -4.93
CA ARG A 103 3.78 16.64 -5.68
C ARG A 103 3.37 15.72 -6.84
N ARG A 104 2.39 14.82 -6.63
CA ARG A 104 1.87 13.97 -7.71
C ARG A 104 1.20 14.80 -8.82
N THR A 105 0.46 15.84 -8.44
CA THR A 105 -0.19 16.74 -9.42
C THR A 105 0.85 17.57 -10.17
N GLU A 106 1.92 18.03 -9.52
CA GLU A 106 3.06 18.69 -10.17
C GLU A 106 3.80 17.74 -11.12
N GLN A 107 4.05 16.49 -10.71
CA GLN A 107 4.66 15.47 -11.56
C GLN A 107 3.79 15.18 -12.80
N TYR A 108 2.47 15.05 -12.61
CA TYR A 108 1.53 14.85 -13.71
C TYR A 108 1.49 16.03 -14.68
N ASN A 109 1.54 17.26 -14.17
CA ASN A 109 1.60 18.47 -15.01
C ASN A 109 2.93 18.61 -15.74
N ASN A 110 4.04 18.28 -15.10
CA ASN A 110 5.34 18.24 -15.75
C ASN A 110 5.37 17.19 -16.86
N GLN A 111 4.66 16.07 -16.66
CA GLN A 111 4.49 15.04 -17.69
C GLN A 111 3.62 15.54 -18.84
N LEU A 112 2.48 16.18 -18.56
CA LEU A 112 1.62 16.82 -19.57
C LEU A 112 2.35 17.91 -20.36
N GLU A 113 3.20 18.71 -19.70
CA GLU A 113 4.01 19.73 -20.38
C GLU A 113 5.04 19.08 -21.31
N ARG A 114 5.68 18.00 -20.90
CA ARG A 114 6.57 17.19 -21.75
C ARG A 114 5.83 16.57 -22.94
N GLU A 115 4.62 16.07 -22.72
CA GLU A 115 3.76 15.53 -23.79
C GLU A 115 3.30 16.62 -24.75
N ARG A 116 2.93 17.82 -24.25
CA ARG A 116 2.64 18.99 -25.09
C ARG A 116 3.83 19.43 -25.90
N GLN A 117 5.04 19.44 -25.33
CA GLN A 117 6.26 19.75 -26.05
C GLN A 117 6.60 18.66 -27.10
N ALA A 118 6.34 17.40 -26.80
CA ALA A 118 6.50 16.30 -27.76
C ALA A 118 5.50 16.43 -28.92
N LEU A 119 4.22 16.73 -28.62
CA LEU A 119 3.20 17.01 -29.63
C LEU A 119 3.54 18.25 -30.47
N ALA A 120 4.06 19.31 -29.85
CA ALA A 120 4.50 20.50 -30.58
C ALA A 120 5.70 20.23 -31.50
N ARG A 121 6.59 19.27 -31.16
CA ARG A 121 7.65 18.79 -32.06
C ARG A 121 7.09 17.99 -33.22
N VAL A 122 6.12 17.12 -32.98
CA VAL A 122 5.43 16.34 -34.02
C VAL A 122 4.66 17.27 -34.96
N THR A 123 3.97 18.29 -34.42
CA THR A 123 3.24 19.29 -35.25
C THR A 123 4.19 20.11 -36.10
N ARG A 124 5.35 20.55 -35.57
CA ARG A 124 6.40 21.23 -36.35
C ARG A 124 7.03 20.33 -37.40
N ALA A 125 7.25 19.05 -37.10
CA ALA A 125 7.71 18.08 -38.08
C ALA A 125 6.67 17.87 -39.20
N ARG A 126 5.38 17.87 -38.86
CA ARG A 126 4.26 17.78 -39.82
C ARG A 126 4.16 19.02 -40.72
N GLU A 127 4.32 20.21 -40.16
CA GLU A 127 4.38 21.47 -40.92
C GLU A 127 5.61 21.53 -41.83
N TRP A 128 6.75 21.02 -41.39
CA TRP A 128 7.93 20.90 -42.21
C TRP A 128 7.70 19.91 -43.38
N TYR A 129 7.03 18.77 -43.13
CA TYR A 129 6.66 17.75 -44.10
C TYR A 129 5.66 18.31 -45.15
N SER A 130 4.65 19.10 -44.71
CA SER A 130 3.68 19.70 -45.61
C SER A 130 4.35 20.74 -46.54
N ARG A 131 5.27 21.58 -46.00
CA ARG A 131 6.06 22.53 -46.75
C ARG A 131 7.03 21.82 -47.74
N ALA A 132 7.59 20.70 -47.34
CA ALA A 132 8.42 19.86 -48.20
C ALA A 132 7.60 19.25 -49.37
N GLN A 133 6.34 18.85 -49.10
CA GLN A 133 5.42 18.38 -50.15
C GLN A 133 4.98 19.49 -51.11
N GLU A 134 4.74 20.71 -50.64
CA GLU A 134 4.45 21.87 -51.49
C GLU A 134 5.64 22.23 -52.41
N THR A 135 6.86 22.06 -51.89
CA THR A 135 8.08 22.30 -52.66
C THR A 135 8.34 21.19 -53.68
N ALA A 136 8.03 19.93 -53.31
CA ALA A 136 8.12 18.79 -54.22
C ALA A 136 7.05 18.79 -55.32
N GLY A 137 5.88 19.41 -55.07
CA GLY A 137 4.82 19.59 -56.09
C GLY A 137 5.18 20.56 -57.21
N LYS A 138 6.24 21.38 -57.07
CA LYS A 138 6.75 22.28 -58.07
C LYS A 138 7.84 21.68 -58.99
N LEU A 139 8.31 20.50 -58.69
CA LEU A 139 9.23 19.72 -59.51
C LEU A 139 8.46 18.62 -60.28
N LYS A 140 7.71 19.06 -61.28
CA LYS A 140 7.17 18.12 -62.29
C LYS A 140 8.30 17.75 -63.21
N THR A 141 8.84 16.52 -63.01
CA THR A 141 9.20 15.57 -64.05
C THR A 141 9.89 14.34 -63.44
N GLY A 142 9.27 13.17 -63.59
CA GLY A 142 9.92 11.85 -63.53
C GLY A 142 9.95 11.19 -62.14
N GLY A 143 8.96 10.36 -61.79
CA GLY A 143 9.05 9.45 -60.64
C GLY A 143 7.77 9.30 -59.81
N ALA A 144 6.61 9.31 -60.43
CA ALA A 144 5.33 9.22 -59.75
C ALA A 144 4.83 7.77 -59.64
N LEU A 145 5.39 6.94 -58.77
CA LEU A 145 4.76 5.64 -58.43
C LEU A 145 5.02 5.12 -56.98
N ALA A 146 5.75 5.85 -56.13
CA ALA A 146 6.08 5.33 -54.79
C ALA A 146 5.49 6.11 -53.58
N ILE A 147 4.79 7.23 -53.78
CA ILE A 147 4.37 8.12 -52.68
C ILE A 147 2.84 8.10 -52.47
N GLY A 148 2.04 7.58 -53.41
CA GLY A 148 0.57 7.52 -53.30
C GLY A 148 0.03 6.49 -52.32
N ALA A 149 0.80 5.46 -51.97
CA ALA A 149 0.40 4.43 -51.02
C ALA A 149 0.66 4.78 -49.55
N ALA A 150 1.51 5.77 -49.25
CA ALA A 150 1.88 6.15 -47.89
C ALA A 150 0.87 7.12 -47.22
N ALA A 151 0.10 7.87 -48.01
CA ALA A 151 -0.82 8.89 -47.43
C ALA A 151 -2.19 8.31 -47.00
N ALA A 152 -2.67 7.25 -47.64
CA ALA A 152 -3.89 6.54 -47.22
C ALA A 152 -3.67 5.54 -46.08
N GLY A 153 -2.42 5.04 -45.93
CA GLY A 153 -2.00 4.14 -44.85
C GLY A 153 -1.67 4.82 -43.51
N GLY A 154 -1.45 6.15 -43.51
CA GLY A 154 -0.96 6.88 -42.33
C GLY A 154 -1.91 6.88 -41.15
N TYR A 155 -3.21 6.85 -41.36
CA TYR A 155 -4.21 6.78 -40.29
C TYR A 155 -4.41 5.37 -39.73
N ALA A 156 -4.28 4.35 -40.58
CA ALA A 156 -4.29 2.95 -40.16
C ALA A 156 -2.93 2.53 -39.55
N ALA A 157 -1.81 2.97 -40.15
CA ALA A 157 -0.47 2.69 -39.66
C ALA A 157 -0.23 3.32 -38.25
N GLY A 158 -0.78 4.48 -37.95
CA GLY A 158 -0.67 5.13 -36.62
C GLY A 158 -1.29 4.29 -35.50
N ARG A 159 -2.41 3.62 -35.77
CA ARG A 159 -3.05 2.71 -34.80
C ARG A 159 -2.30 1.39 -34.65
N PHE A 160 -1.66 0.89 -35.69
CA PHE A 160 -0.82 -0.31 -35.65
C PHE A 160 0.56 -0.06 -35.02
N LEU A 161 1.07 1.18 -35.07
CA LEU A 161 2.39 1.52 -34.52
C LEU A 161 2.34 1.99 -33.04
N GLN A 162 1.19 2.37 -32.51
CA GLN A 162 1.06 2.79 -31.11
C GLN A 162 1.55 1.74 -30.10
N PRO A 163 1.20 0.45 -30.21
CA PRO A 163 1.74 -0.59 -29.33
C PRO A 163 3.25 -0.73 -29.44
N ALA A 164 3.81 -0.60 -30.66
CA ALA A 164 5.25 -0.69 -30.89
C ALA A 164 6.02 0.50 -30.31
N ILE A 165 5.44 1.70 -30.38
CA ILE A 165 6.02 2.92 -29.79
C ILE A 165 5.96 2.83 -28.26
N GLY A 166 4.85 2.37 -27.68
CA GLY A 166 4.69 2.12 -26.24
C GLY A 166 5.72 1.11 -25.74
N PHE A 167 5.83 -0.02 -26.39
CA PHE A 167 6.82 -1.05 -26.06
C PHE A 167 8.26 -0.52 -26.15
N GLY A 168 8.61 0.21 -27.22
CA GLY A 168 9.94 0.81 -27.36
C GLY A 168 10.30 1.79 -26.24
N LYS A 169 9.31 2.57 -25.76
CA LYS A 169 9.46 3.51 -24.64
C LYS A 169 9.73 2.76 -23.32
N GLU A 170 8.96 1.73 -23.02
CA GLU A 170 9.16 0.96 -21.79
C GLU A 170 10.48 0.17 -21.84
N MET A 171 10.87 -0.39 -22.98
CA MET A 171 12.18 -1.02 -23.10
C MET A 171 13.34 -0.03 -22.94
N SER A 172 13.20 1.21 -23.40
CA SER A 172 14.19 2.27 -23.12
C SER A 172 14.26 2.63 -21.63
N ARG A 173 13.13 2.55 -20.91
CA ARG A 173 13.07 2.72 -19.46
C ARG A 173 13.77 1.56 -18.73
N VAL A 174 13.54 0.31 -19.18
CA VAL A 174 14.25 -0.87 -18.66
C VAL A 174 15.75 -0.71 -18.85
N GLN A 175 16.20 -0.28 -20.03
CA GLN A 175 17.60 -0.01 -20.32
C GLN A 175 18.20 1.02 -19.36
N ALA A 176 17.52 2.15 -19.20
CA ALA A 176 18.00 3.23 -18.33
C ALA A 176 18.12 2.82 -16.86
N LEU A 177 17.19 2.00 -16.37
CA LEU A 177 17.15 1.53 -14.99
C LEU A 177 18.17 0.42 -14.73
N THR A 178 18.31 -0.53 -15.65
CA THR A 178 19.28 -1.63 -15.55
C THR A 178 20.69 -1.21 -15.93
N ARG A 179 20.87 -0.06 -16.61
CA ARG A 179 22.14 0.47 -17.12
C ARG A 179 22.89 -0.50 -18.03
N ILE A 180 22.18 -1.40 -18.70
CA ILE A 180 22.77 -2.35 -19.67
C ILE A 180 22.80 -1.76 -21.07
N ASP A 181 23.76 -2.21 -21.87
CA ASP A 181 23.86 -1.80 -23.29
C ASP A 181 22.70 -2.38 -24.10
N GLN A 182 22.14 -1.58 -25.01
CA GLN A 182 21.02 -1.97 -25.87
C GLN A 182 21.33 -3.19 -26.78
N ASN A 183 22.59 -3.37 -27.11
CA ASN A 183 23.03 -4.48 -27.95
C ASN A 183 23.44 -5.71 -27.14
N SER A 184 23.44 -5.61 -25.80
CA SER A 184 23.84 -6.71 -24.92
C SER A 184 22.89 -7.90 -25.03
N PRO A 185 23.38 -9.13 -24.83
CA PRO A 185 22.54 -10.32 -24.78
C PRO A 185 21.46 -10.24 -23.72
N GLN A 186 21.76 -9.59 -22.56
CA GLN A 186 20.80 -9.42 -21.46
C GLN A 186 19.62 -8.53 -21.87
N PHE A 187 19.87 -7.42 -22.56
CA PHE A 187 18.80 -6.56 -23.04
C PHE A 187 17.93 -7.23 -24.10
N LYS A 188 18.56 -7.98 -25.03
CA LYS A 188 17.83 -8.75 -26.02
C LYS A 188 16.93 -9.79 -25.37
N ALA A 189 17.43 -10.51 -24.37
CA ALA A 189 16.66 -11.52 -23.64
C ALA A 189 15.46 -10.90 -22.87
N LEU A 190 15.62 -9.73 -22.23
CA LEU A 190 14.50 -8.99 -21.63
C LEU A 190 13.45 -8.59 -22.68
N ARG A 191 13.90 -8.07 -23.82
CA ARG A 191 13.01 -7.70 -24.92
C ARG A 191 12.23 -8.89 -25.48
N GLU A 192 12.91 -10.02 -25.72
CA GLU A 192 12.29 -11.25 -26.19
C GLU A 192 11.29 -11.80 -25.19
N GLN A 193 11.62 -11.79 -23.89
CA GLN A 193 10.71 -12.18 -22.84
C GLN A 193 9.45 -11.31 -22.82
N ALA A 194 9.59 -9.99 -22.91
CA ALA A 194 8.43 -9.09 -22.90
C ALA A 194 7.51 -9.32 -24.12
N LEU A 195 8.09 -9.56 -25.30
CA LEU A 195 7.33 -9.90 -26.51
C LEU A 195 6.61 -11.24 -26.35
N LYS A 196 7.30 -12.26 -25.83
CA LYS A 196 6.75 -13.59 -25.58
C LYS A 196 5.58 -13.52 -24.62
N LEU A 197 5.79 -12.93 -23.45
CA LEU A 197 4.74 -12.80 -22.42
C LEU A 197 3.56 -11.97 -22.91
N GLY A 198 3.80 -10.93 -23.72
CA GLY A 198 2.75 -10.15 -24.36
C GLY A 198 1.93 -10.91 -25.40
N SER A 199 2.43 -12.05 -25.91
CA SER A 199 1.70 -12.93 -26.83
C SER A 199 1.02 -14.12 -26.14
N GLU A 200 1.49 -14.49 -24.96
CA GLU A 200 1.03 -15.68 -24.20
C GLU A 200 0.10 -15.35 -23.04
N THR A 201 0.00 -14.08 -22.64
CA THR A 201 -0.81 -13.62 -21.51
C THR A 201 -1.81 -12.54 -21.95
N GLN A 202 -2.69 -12.13 -21.04
CA GLN A 202 -3.62 -11.01 -21.29
C GLN A 202 -2.92 -9.63 -21.35
N PHE A 203 -1.68 -9.54 -20.93
CA PHE A 203 -0.89 -8.32 -20.97
C PHE A 203 -0.30 -8.07 -22.33
N THR A 204 -0.07 -6.80 -22.68
CA THR A 204 0.68 -6.45 -23.88
C THR A 204 2.19 -6.57 -23.64
N ALA A 205 2.96 -6.62 -24.71
CA ALA A 205 4.43 -6.55 -24.61
C ALA A 205 4.91 -5.28 -23.88
N GLY A 206 4.15 -4.16 -24.02
CA GLY A 206 4.39 -2.91 -23.30
C GLY A 206 4.17 -3.07 -21.79
N ASP A 207 3.12 -3.76 -21.38
CA ASP A 207 2.84 -4.03 -19.97
C ASP A 207 3.93 -4.93 -19.37
N ALA A 208 4.33 -5.99 -20.07
CA ALA A 208 5.42 -6.86 -19.64
C ALA A 208 6.75 -6.08 -19.50
N ALA A 209 7.07 -5.19 -20.45
CA ALA A 209 8.23 -4.31 -20.36
C ALA A 209 8.11 -3.30 -19.19
N SER A 210 6.90 -2.81 -18.90
CA SER A 210 6.64 -1.98 -17.72
C SER A 210 6.90 -2.76 -16.43
N GLY A 211 6.43 -4.01 -16.34
CA GLY A 211 6.74 -4.92 -15.22
C GLY A 211 8.25 -5.12 -15.03
N GLN A 212 9.00 -5.31 -16.11
CA GLN A 212 10.47 -5.35 -16.06
C GLN A 212 11.06 -4.06 -15.52
N ALA A 213 10.53 -2.90 -15.91
CA ALA A 213 10.98 -1.61 -15.40
C ALA A 213 10.70 -1.45 -13.89
N PHE A 214 9.57 -1.93 -13.38
CA PHE A 214 9.28 -1.91 -11.95
C PHE A 214 10.25 -2.80 -11.16
N LEU A 215 10.51 -4.01 -11.64
CA LEU A 215 11.50 -4.91 -11.01
C LEU A 215 12.92 -4.31 -11.06
N ALA A 216 13.29 -3.64 -12.16
CA ALA A 216 14.55 -2.93 -12.27
C ALA A 216 14.67 -1.77 -11.27
N MET A 217 13.57 -1.02 -11.01
CA MET A 217 13.52 0.00 -9.94
C MET A 217 13.67 -0.59 -8.55
N ALA A 218 13.18 -1.81 -8.32
CA ALA A 218 13.40 -2.56 -7.09
C ALA A 218 14.83 -3.10 -6.94
N GLY A 219 15.70 -2.84 -7.91
CA GLY A 219 17.13 -3.22 -7.87
C GLY A 219 17.43 -4.62 -8.42
N PHE A 220 16.49 -5.25 -9.13
CA PHE A 220 16.70 -6.58 -9.68
C PHE A 220 17.67 -6.53 -10.86
N THR A 221 18.57 -7.51 -10.92
CA THR A 221 19.43 -7.72 -12.09
C THR A 221 18.61 -8.19 -13.30
N PRO A 222 19.10 -8.08 -14.54
CA PRO A 222 18.40 -8.57 -15.72
C PRO A 222 17.95 -10.03 -15.61
N GLN A 223 18.77 -10.90 -15.04
CA GLN A 223 18.44 -12.30 -14.82
C GLN A 223 17.34 -12.47 -13.76
N ALA A 224 17.41 -11.71 -12.68
CA ALA A 224 16.40 -11.70 -11.63
C ALA A 224 15.04 -11.18 -12.15
N ILE A 225 15.05 -10.16 -13.02
CA ILE A 225 13.84 -9.64 -13.69
C ILE A 225 13.21 -10.74 -14.56
N GLN A 226 14.02 -11.44 -15.36
CA GLN A 226 13.50 -12.53 -16.19
C GLN A 226 12.87 -13.66 -15.37
N ALA A 227 13.48 -13.99 -14.24
CA ALA A 227 12.99 -15.04 -13.36
C ALA A 227 11.69 -14.64 -12.64
N ALA A 228 11.58 -13.39 -12.20
CA ALA A 228 10.46 -12.93 -11.37
C ALA A 228 9.22 -12.50 -12.19
N LEU A 229 9.40 -11.99 -13.39
CA LEU A 229 8.31 -11.38 -14.17
C LEU A 229 7.10 -12.31 -14.40
N PRO A 230 7.25 -13.60 -14.75
CA PRO A 230 6.10 -14.49 -14.94
C PRO A 230 5.21 -14.57 -13.70
N GLY A 231 5.78 -14.74 -12.51
CA GLY A 231 5.04 -14.79 -11.25
C GLY A 231 4.32 -13.50 -10.93
N VAL A 232 4.94 -12.34 -11.23
CA VAL A 232 4.28 -11.03 -11.08
C VAL A 232 3.07 -10.92 -11.99
N LEU A 233 3.18 -11.33 -13.26
CA LEU A 233 2.07 -11.31 -14.22
C LEU A 233 0.92 -12.22 -13.78
N SER A 234 1.23 -13.43 -13.35
CA SER A 234 0.22 -14.39 -12.85
C SER A 234 -0.51 -13.85 -11.62
N MET A 235 0.22 -13.29 -10.66
CA MET A 235 -0.34 -12.71 -9.44
C MET A 235 -1.19 -11.47 -9.75
N ALA A 236 -0.73 -10.58 -10.64
CA ALA A 236 -1.49 -9.41 -11.08
C ALA A 236 -2.79 -9.79 -11.78
N THR A 237 -2.76 -10.85 -12.62
CA THR A 237 -3.94 -11.39 -13.28
C THR A 237 -4.94 -11.97 -12.28
N ALA A 238 -4.46 -12.74 -11.32
CA ALA A 238 -5.30 -13.46 -10.35
C ALA A 238 -6.11 -12.52 -9.44
N ASP A 239 -5.56 -11.34 -9.08
CA ASP A 239 -6.23 -10.35 -8.24
C ASP A 239 -6.86 -9.19 -9.04
N GLY A 240 -6.48 -9.03 -10.31
CA GLY A 240 -6.86 -7.87 -11.14
C GLY A 240 -6.15 -6.58 -10.75
N MET A 241 -5.02 -6.67 -10.04
CA MET A 241 -4.24 -5.54 -9.55
C MET A 241 -3.33 -4.96 -10.64
N ASP A 242 -2.97 -3.67 -10.48
CA ASP A 242 -1.94 -3.01 -11.30
C ASP A 242 -0.60 -3.74 -11.22
N LEU A 243 0.04 -3.89 -12.38
CA LEU A 243 1.29 -4.66 -12.50
C LEU A 243 2.44 -4.06 -11.69
N GLY A 244 2.50 -2.72 -11.62
CA GLY A 244 3.53 -2.03 -10.85
C GLY A 244 3.37 -2.23 -9.35
N GLU A 245 2.13 -2.15 -8.86
CA GLU A 245 1.81 -2.38 -7.45
C GLU A 245 2.07 -3.85 -7.07
N THR A 246 1.71 -4.77 -7.96
CA THR A 246 1.98 -6.22 -7.77
C THR A 246 3.47 -6.51 -7.73
N ALA A 247 4.26 -5.90 -8.62
CA ALA A 247 5.72 -6.04 -8.64
C ALA A 247 6.36 -5.48 -7.35
N ASP A 248 5.86 -4.35 -6.84
CA ASP A 248 6.32 -3.77 -5.57
C ASP A 248 6.03 -4.71 -4.39
N ILE A 249 4.82 -5.23 -4.29
CA ILE A 249 4.44 -6.20 -3.24
C ILE A 249 5.33 -7.45 -3.32
N GLY A 250 5.44 -8.07 -4.49
CA GLY A 250 6.20 -9.30 -4.68
C GLY A 250 7.68 -9.12 -4.39
N SER A 251 8.31 -8.06 -4.88
CA SER A 251 9.73 -7.77 -4.68
C SER A 251 10.06 -7.47 -3.20
N ASN A 252 9.18 -6.75 -2.51
CA ASN A 252 9.33 -6.48 -1.08
C ASN A 252 9.24 -7.78 -0.27
N ILE A 253 8.31 -8.67 -0.59
CA ILE A 253 8.15 -9.97 0.09
C ILE A 253 9.37 -10.86 -0.15
N LEU A 254 9.88 -10.97 -1.39
CA LEU A 254 11.12 -11.70 -1.65
C LEU A 254 12.24 -11.22 -0.74
N THR A 255 12.44 -9.90 -0.65
CA THR A 255 13.48 -9.29 0.18
C THR A 255 13.26 -9.56 1.66
N GLN A 256 12.03 -9.42 2.17
CA GLN A 256 11.70 -9.60 3.59
C GLN A 256 11.92 -11.04 4.08
N PHE A 257 11.63 -12.01 3.24
CA PHE A 257 11.78 -13.43 3.56
C PHE A 257 13.09 -14.07 3.04
N GLY A 258 13.98 -13.26 2.46
CA GLY A 258 15.28 -13.73 1.94
C GLY A 258 15.14 -14.72 0.78
N LEU A 259 14.09 -14.56 -0.02
CA LEU A 259 13.80 -15.42 -1.15
C LEU A 259 14.50 -14.89 -2.41
N SER A 260 14.93 -15.78 -3.29
CA SER A 260 15.53 -15.43 -4.57
C SER A 260 14.45 -15.09 -5.62
N ALA A 261 14.84 -14.38 -6.68
CA ALA A 261 13.90 -13.89 -7.71
C ALA A 261 13.12 -15.00 -8.43
N ASP A 262 13.71 -16.19 -8.56
CA ASP A 262 13.08 -17.39 -9.12
C ASP A 262 11.98 -18.00 -8.24
N GLN A 263 11.88 -17.53 -6.99
CA GLN A 263 10.80 -17.90 -6.07
C GLN A 263 9.59 -16.94 -6.14
N MET A 264 9.53 -16.04 -7.12
CA MET A 264 8.39 -15.13 -7.30
C MET A 264 7.09 -15.90 -7.56
N ASP A 265 7.15 -17.01 -8.30
CA ASP A 265 5.98 -17.88 -8.49
C ASP A 265 5.45 -18.42 -7.16
N ARG A 266 6.35 -18.84 -6.25
CA ARG A 266 5.97 -19.25 -4.89
C ARG A 266 5.30 -18.11 -4.10
N VAL A 267 5.81 -16.89 -4.23
CA VAL A 267 5.19 -15.71 -3.61
C VAL A 267 3.78 -15.51 -4.18
N GLY A 268 3.65 -15.53 -5.50
CA GLY A 268 2.36 -15.39 -6.19
C GLY A 268 1.36 -16.47 -5.79
N ASP A 269 1.79 -17.71 -5.79
CA ASP A 269 0.96 -18.87 -5.42
C ASP A 269 0.48 -18.80 -3.96
N THR A 270 1.39 -18.47 -3.04
CA THR A 270 1.08 -18.35 -1.62
C THR A 270 0.08 -17.23 -1.35
N LEU A 271 0.30 -16.04 -1.94
CA LEU A 271 -0.60 -14.91 -1.74
C LEU A 271 -1.95 -15.13 -2.42
N THR A 272 -1.96 -15.70 -3.64
CA THR A 272 -3.20 -16.03 -4.35
C THR A 272 -4.01 -17.06 -3.56
N ALA A 273 -3.37 -18.11 -3.06
CA ALA A 273 -4.01 -19.07 -2.21
C ALA A 273 -4.56 -18.44 -0.92
N ALA A 274 -3.87 -17.48 -0.34
CA ALA A 274 -4.32 -16.79 0.86
C ALA A 274 -5.57 -15.96 0.58
N PHE A 275 -5.58 -15.09 -0.44
CA PHE A 275 -6.76 -14.24 -0.69
C PHE A 275 -7.95 -15.00 -1.28
N THR A 276 -7.74 -16.12 -1.98
CA THR A 276 -8.85 -16.95 -2.48
C THR A 276 -9.51 -17.82 -1.39
N ARG A 277 -8.83 -18.04 -0.26
CA ARG A 277 -9.31 -18.88 0.85
C ARG A 277 -9.68 -18.11 2.11
N THR A 278 -9.43 -16.80 2.16
CA THR A 278 -9.71 -15.96 3.33
C THR A 278 -10.32 -14.63 2.92
N ASN A 279 -10.86 -13.90 3.87
CA ASN A 279 -11.55 -12.62 3.61
C ASN A 279 -10.56 -11.46 3.45
N THR A 280 -9.69 -11.52 2.44
CA THR A 280 -8.69 -10.50 2.14
C THR A 280 -8.45 -10.37 0.62
N ASP A 281 -7.60 -9.47 0.22
CA ASP A 281 -7.13 -9.25 -1.14
C ASP A 281 -5.60 -9.10 -1.16
N LEU A 282 -5.01 -9.07 -2.35
CA LEU A 282 -3.55 -8.97 -2.52
C LEU A 282 -2.99 -7.68 -1.92
N ARG A 283 -3.71 -6.56 -2.06
CA ARG A 283 -3.29 -5.27 -1.50
C ARG A 283 -3.24 -5.30 0.02
N ALA A 284 -4.28 -5.82 0.66
CA ALA A 284 -4.34 -5.94 2.11
C ALA A 284 -3.27 -6.89 2.66
N LEU A 285 -3.02 -8.02 1.96
CA LEU A 285 -1.90 -8.92 2.30
C LEU A 285 -0.55 -8.23 2.14
N GLY A 286 -0.32 -7.52 1.04
CA GLY A 286 0.89 -6.73 0.80
C GLY A 286 1.11 -5.70 1.90
N GLU A 287 0.05 -5.00 2.31
CA GLU A 287 0.12 -4.04 3.41
C GLU A 287 0.40 -4.72 4.76
N THR A 288 -0.20 -5.87 5.05
CA THR A 288 0.10 -6.66 6.23
C THR A 288 1.58 -7.07 6.26
N MET A 289 2.10 -7.59 5.14
CA MET A 289 3.50 -8.02 5.02
C MET A 289 4.48 -6.86 5.13
N LYS A 290 4.14 -5.69 4.64
CA LYS A 290 4.97 -4.48 4.79
C LYS A 290 5.34 -4.20 6.26
N TYR A 291 4.43 -4.43 7.18
CA TYR A 291 4.66 -4.23 8.62
C TYR A 291 5.20 -5.48 9.31
N ALA A 292 4.64 -6.65 9.05
CA ALA A 292 4.99 -7.90 9.74
C ALA A 292 6.17 -8.64 9.11
N GLY A 293 6.31 -8.58 7.78
CA GLY A 293 7.28 -9.37 7.01
C GLY A 293 8.73 -9.23 7.47
N PRO A 294 9.24 -7.99 7.69
CA PRO A 294 10.62 -7.82 8.14
C PRO A 294 10.94 -8.50 9.48
N VAL A 295 9.98 -8.55 10.39
CA VAL A 295 10.16 -9.23 11.68
C VAL A 295 9.95 -10.73 11.53
N ALA A 296 8.90 -11.15 10.83
CA ALA A 296 8.61 -12.55 10.57
C ALA A 296 9.79 -13.26 9.89
N GLY A 297 10.33 -12.68 8.81
CA GLY A 297 11.47 -13.24 8.09
C GLY A 297 12.73 -13.37 8.96
N LYS A 298 13.04 -12.36 9.80
CA LYS A 298 14.17 -12.43 10.73
C LYS A 298 14.00 -13.48 11.84
N LEU A 299 12.77 -13.76 12.23
CA LEU A 299 12.45 -14.80 13.21
C LEU A 299 12.35 -16.21 12.60
N GLY A 300 12.58 -16.34 11.29
CA GLY A 300 12.52 -17.62 10.59
C GLY A 300 11.10 -18.14 10.33
N ILE A 301 10.10 -17.28 10.44
CA ILE A 301 8.71 -17.61 10.05
C ILE A 301 8.66 -17.65 8.52
N SER A 302 8.10 -18.72 7.96
CA SER A 302 7.97 -18.85 6.51
C SER A 302 6.94 -17.87 5.93
N LEU A 303 7.03 -17.60 4.63
CA LEU A 303 6.05 -16.79 3.91
C LEU A 303 4.63 -17.37 4.08
N GLU A 304 4.49 -18.67 3.92
CA GLU A 304 3.20 -19.37 4.01
C GLU A 304 2.60 -19.26 5.42
N GLN A 305 3.44 -19.39 6.45
CA GLN A 305 3.01 -19.20 7.83
C GLN A 305 2.58 -17.77 8.11
N ALA A 306 3.35 -16.78 7.66
CA ALA A 306 2.99 -15.37 7.81
C ALA A 306 1.72 -15.02 7.03
N ALA A 307 1.55 -15.55 5.82
CA ALA A 307 0.34 -15.37 5.02
C ALA A 307 -0.89 -16.05 5.66
N ALA A 308 -0.72 -17.23 6.23
CA ALA A 308 -1.78 -17.92 6.96
C ALA A 308 -2.21 -17.13 8.22
N MET A 309 -1.26 -16.58 8.98
CA MET A 309 -1.57 -15.71 10.12
C MET A 309 -2.35 -14.47 9.67
N ALA A 310 -1.92 -13.81 8.60
CA ALA A 310 -2.62 -12.67 8.01
C ALA A 310 -4.04 -13.04 7.56
N GLY A 311 -4.21 -14.19 6.92
CA GLY A 311 -5.50 -14.72 6.47
C GLY A 311 -6.46 -15.01 7.63
N VAL A 312 -5.98 -15.61 8.72
CA VAL A 312 -6.77 -15.83 9.94
C VAL A 312 -7.27 -14.52 10.53
N LEU A 313 -6.40 -13.51 10.65
CA LEU A 313 -6.80 -12.20 11.14
C LEU A 313 -7.80 -11.52 10.19
N ALA A 314 -7.62 -11.69 8.89
CA ALA A 314 -8.52 -11.15 7.89
C ALA A 314 -9.95 -11.73 7.99
N ASN A 315 -10.08 -13.02 8.30
CA ASN A 315 -11.38 -13.66 8.54
C ASN A 315 -12.11 -13.08 9.76
N MET A 316 -11.38 -12.46 10.69
CA MET A 316 -11.94 -11.71 11.82
C MET A 316 -12.15 -10.22 11.53
N GLY A 317 -11.91 -9.79 10.30
CA GLY A 317 -12.03 -8.37 9.88
C GLY A 317 -10.79 -7.52 10.15
N ILE A 318 -9.69 -8.10 10.66
CA ILE A 318 -8.42 -7.39 10.93
C ILE A 318 -7.51 -7.57 9.73
N ARG A 319 -7.31 -6.52 8.92
CA ARG A 319 -6.61 -6.58 7.62
C ARG A 319 -5.63 -5.43 7.46
N GLY A 320 -4.73 -5.54 6.47
CA GLY A 320 -3.82 -4.47 6.06
C GLY A 320 -2.89 -4.04 7.18
N SER A 321 -2.78 -2.74 7.40
CA SER A 321 -1.90 -2.15 8.42
C SER A 321 -2.20 -2.61 9.85
N ASP A 322 -3.47 -2.85 10.18
CA ASP A 322 -3.87 -3.26 11.52
C ASP A 322 -3.39 -4.67 11.83
N ALA A 323 -3.61 -5.63 10.91
CA ALA A 323 -3.08 -6.98 11.01
C ALA A 323 -1.55 -6.98 11.06
N GLY A 324 -0.90 -6.22 10.17
CA GLY A 324 0.55 -6.13 10.11
C GLY A 324 1.17 -5.54 11.37
N THR A 325 0.56 -4.50 11.93
CA THR A 325 1.02 -3.87 13.18
C THR A 325 0.85 -4.81 14.36
N ALA A 326 -0.31 -5.48 14.48
CA ALA A 326 -0.56 -6.45 15.56
C ALA A 326 0.39 -7.66 15.47
N MET A 327 0.59 -8.22 14.28
CA MET A 327 1.55 -9.30 14.07
C MET A 327 2.97 -8.87 14.44
N ARG A 328 3.43 -7.71 13.93
CA ARG A 328 4.76 -7.18 14.25
C ARG A 328 4.95 -6.99 15.75
N ALA A 329 3.97 -6.37 16.43
CA ALA A 329 4.04 -6.11 17.87
C ALA A 329 4.11 -7.42 18.66
N SER A 330 3.26 -8.39 18.37
CA SER A 330 3.22 -9.69 19.02
C SER A 330 4.54 -10.46 18.82
N LEU A 331 5.03 -10.53 17.57
CA LEU A 331 6.28 -11.22 17.24
C LEU A 331 7.49 -10.57 17.92
N ALA A 332 7.57 -9.25 17.92
CA ALA A 332 8.66 -8.52 18.58
C ALA A 332 8.66 -8.74 20.10
N ARG A 333 7.48 -8.73 20.74
CA ARG A 333 7.35 -8.97 22.18
C ARG A 333 7.63 -10.41 22.56
N LEU A 334 7.32 -11.39 21.71
CA LEU A 334 7.72 -12.78 21.93
C LEU A 334 9.23 -12.97 21.77
N ALA A 335 9.86 -12.31 20.81
CA ALA A 335 11.30 -12.39 20.59
C ALA A 335 12.11 -11.70 21.68
N SER A 336 11.60 -10.63 22.28
CA SER A 336 12.21 -9.88 23.37
C SER A 336 11.13 -9.47 24.38
N PRO A 337 10.73 -10.40 25.28
CA PRO A 337 9.59 -10.15 26.16
C PRO A 337 9.90 -9.04 27.18
N PRO A 338 9.06 -8.00 27.30
CA PRO A 338 9.09 -7.11 28.46
C PRO A 338 8.81 -7.87 29.76
N LYS A 339 9.10 -7.26 30.89
CA LYS A 339 8.99 -7.91 32.21
C LYS A 339 7.63 -8.60 32.43
N ALA A 340 6.51 -7.89 32.18
CA ALA A 340 5.18 -8.48 32.32
C ALA A 340 4.95 -9.67 31.40
N ALA A 341 5.39 -9.60 30.15
CA ALA A 341 5.28 -10.72 29.21
C ALA A 341 6.14 -11.91 29.65
N ALA A 342 7.36 -11.67 30.11
CA ALA A 342 8.24 -12.73 30.63
C ALA A 342 7.66 -13.42 31.86
N GLU A 343 7.06 -12.67 32.76
CA GLU A 343 6.38 -13.21 33.98
C GLU A 343 5.16 -14.03 33.59
N ALA A 344 4.33 -13.52 32.68
CA ALA A 344 3.14 -14.24 32.16
C ALA A 344 3.52 -15.55 31.46
N LEU A 345 4.53 -15.52 30.58
CA LEU A 345 5.04 -16.72 29.88
C LEU A 345 5.59 -17.74 30.88
N LYS A 346 6.31 -17.28 31.91
CA LYS A 346 6.83 -18.15 32.98
C LYS A 346 5.72 -18.78 33.80
N GLU A 347 4.70 -18.03 34.18
CA GLU A 347 3.54 -18.52 34.92
C GLU A 347 2.76 -19.58 34.09
N LEU A 348 2.62 -19.33 32.80
CA LEU A 348 2.00 -20.29 31.87
C LEU A 348 2.89 -21.51 31.57
N GLY A 349 4.17 -21.49 31.95
CA GLY A 349 5.13 -22.54 31.63
C GLY A 349 5.48 -22.64 30.15
N VAL A 350 5.37 -21.54 29.40
CA VAL A 350 5.61 -21.48 27.95
C VAL A 350 6.99 -20.88 27.67
N SER A 351 7.85 -21.62 26.99
CA SER A 351 9.13 -21.14 26.48
C SER A 351 9.01 -20.70 25.02
N VAL A 352 9.50 -19.53 24.71
CA VAL A 352 9.52 -18.96 23.35
C VAL A 352 10.79 -19.39 22.59
N SER A 353 11.87 -19.68 23.33
CA SER A 353 13.16 -20.10 22.77
C SER A 353 13.49 -21.54 23.15
N ASP A 354 14.30 -22.17 22.30
CA ASP A 354 14.91 -23.47 22.60
C ASP A 354 16.11 -23.31 23.55
N ALA A 355 16.75 -24.44 23.91
CA ALA A 355 17.92 -24.47 24.79
C ALA A 355 19.14 -23.72 24.22
N GLY A 356 19.19 -23.49 22.91
CA GLY A 356 20.23 -22.73 22.22
C GLY A 356 19.91 -21.22 22.11
N GLY A 357 18.79 -20.76 22.68
CA GLY A 357 18.35 -19.36 22.58
C GLY A 357 17.73 -18.98 21.23
N LYS A 358 17.52 -19.94 20.33
CA LYS A 358 16.83 -19.73 19.05
C LYS A 358 15.33 -19.78 19.27
N MET A 359 14.61 -18.91 18.56
CA MET A 359 13.14 -18.90 18.62
C MET A 359 12.60 -20.27 18.14
N ARG A 360 11.67 -20.82 18.92
CA ARG A 360 10.95 -22.04 18.57
C ARG A 360 9.98 -21.78 17.41
N PRO A 361 9.59 -22.82 16.66
CA PRO A 361 8.54 -22.64 15.64
C PRO A 361 7.32 -21.92 16.23
N MET A 362 6.85 -20.89 15.52
CA MET A 362 5.79 -20.01 16.05
C MET A 362 4.50 -20.79 16.36
N GLU A 363 4.13 -21.74 15.51
CA GLU A 363 2.95 -22.58 15.76
C GLU A 363 3.06 -23.37 17.06
N ASP A 364 4.26 -23.89 17.40
CA ASP A 364 4.47 -24.62 18.65
C ASP A 364 4.31 -23.71 19.87
N VAL A 365 4.83 -22.49 19.78
CA VAL A 365 4.67 -21.48 20.84
C VAL A 365 3.20 -21.10 21.02
N LEU A 366 2.48 -20.86 19.93
CA LEU A 366 1.04 -20.56 19.98
C LEU A 366 0.21 -21.75 20.48
N ALA A 367 0.58 -22.98 20.11
CA ALA A 367 -0.07 -24.20 20.59
C ALA A 367 0.13 -24.41 22.09
N ASP A 368 1.34 -24.13 22.60
CA ASP A 368 1.61 -24.21 24.03
C ASP A 368 0.84 -23.12 24.79
N LEU A 369 0.78 -21.91 24.27
CA LEU A 369 -0.06 -20.84 24.82
C LEU A 369 -1.52 -21.22 24.87
N TYR A 370 -2.05 -21.81 23.79
CA TYR A 370 -3.43 -22.31 23.76
C TYR A 370 -3.68 -23.33 24.87
N LYS A 371 -2.84 -24.36 24.95
CA LYS A 371 -2.95 -25.42 25.99
C LYS A 371 -2.85 -24.86 27.40
N ALA A 372 -1.92 -23.93 27.62
CA ALA A 372 -1.68 -23.33 28.92
C ALA A 372 -2.84 -22.42 29.37
N THR A 373 -3.42 -21.66 28.44
CA THR A 373 -4.45 -20.65 28.78
C THR A 373 -5.87 -21.18 28.78
N ARG A 374 -6.18 -22.29 28.10
CA ARG A 374 -7.56 -22.83 28.04
C ARG A 374 -8.15 -23.26 29.38
N LYS A 375 -7.32 -23.48 30.40
CA LYS A 375 -7.74 -23.83 31.75
C LYS A 375 -8.18 -22.64 32.60
N TYR A 376 -7.89 -21.43 32.15
CA TYR A 376 -8.26 -20.19 32.84
C TYR A 376 -9.58 -19.64 32.30
N GLY A 377 -10.25 -18.83 33.12
CA GLY A 377 -11.44 -18.09 32.70
C GLY A 377 -11.10 -17.01 31.63
N GLU A 378 -12.13 -16.50 30.97
CA GLU A 378 -11.95 -15.52 29.89
C GLU A 378 -11.22 -14.25 30.34
N VAL A 379 -11.50 -13.77 31.53
CA VAL A 379 -10.88 -12.56 32.11
C VAL A 379 -9.37 -12.75 32.33
N ASP A 380 -8.99 -13.90 32.87
CA ASP A 380 -7.60 -14.23 33.13
C ASP A 380 -6.84 -14.44 31.82
N ARG A 381 -7.47 -15.11 30.82
CA ARG A 381 -6.92 -15.26 29.47
C ARG A 381 -6.63 -13.90 28.84
N VAL A 382 -7.57 -12.98 28.90
CA VAL A 382 -7.38 -11.62 28.37
C VAL A 382 -6.22 -10.91 29.07
N SER A 383 -6.09 -11.06 30.40
CA SER A 383 -4.98 -10.50 31.16
C SER A 383 -3.62 -11.04 30.68
N PHE A 384 -3.48 -12.35 30.57
CA PHE A 384 -2.26 -12.96 30.05
C PHE A 384 -1.91 -12.50 28.63
N PHE A 385 -2.89 -12.40 27.73
CA PHE A 385 -2.63 -11.97 26.36
C PHE A 385 -2.31 -10.48 26.27
N LYS A 386 -2.85 -9.64 27.12
CA LYS A 386 -2.46 -8.23 27.26
C LYS A 386 -1.03 -8.08 27.72
N ASP A 387 -0.63 -8.85 28.72
CA ASP A 387 0.75 -8.83 29.23
C ASP A 387 1.74 -9.31 28.15
N ILE A 388 1.41 -10.39 27.42
CA ILE A 388 2.27 -10.96 26.38
C ILE A 388 2.32 -10.08 25.15
N ALA A 389 1.19 -9.76 24.51
CA ALA A 389 1.13 -9.09 23.23
C ALA A 389 1.02 -7.56 23.33
N GLY A 390 0.57 -7.03 24.48
CA GLY A 390 0.28 -5.62 24.70
C GLY A 390 -1.17 -5.25 24.39
N GLU A 391 -1.64 -4.14 24.96
CA GLU A 391 -3.02 -3.66 24.85
C GLU A 391 -3.52 -3.51 23.39
N GLU A 392 -2.64 -3.14 22.46
CA GLU A 392 -3.03 -2.90 21.06
C GLU A 392 -3.10 -4.16 20.22
N ALA A 393 -2.39 -5.23 20.61
CA ALA A 393 -2.25 -6.45 19.81
C ALA A 393 -2.90 -7.68 20.42
N PHE A 394 -3.35 -7.64 21.70
CA PHE A 394 -3.79 -8.84 22.41
C PHE A 394 -4.97 -9.55 21.74
N THR A 395 -5.93 -8.81 21.18
CA THR A 395 -7.09 -9.40 20.49
C THR A 395 -6.67 -10.20 19.27
N SER A 396 -5.79 -9.62 18.44
CA SER A 396 -5.24 -10.28 17.26
C SER A 396 -4.38 -11.48 17.64
N PHE A 397 -3.59 -11.33 18.69
CA PHE A 397 -2.73 -12.41 19.18
C PHE A 397 -3.53 -13.58 19.76
N MET A 398 -4.56 -13.29 20.54
CA MET A 398 -5.49 -14.30 21.07
C MET A 398 -6.18 -15.06 19.94
N ALA A 399 -6.60 -14.36 18.88
CA ALA A 399 -7.16 -14.96 17.69
C ALA A 399 -6.21 -15.95 17.00
N LEU A 400 -4.93 -15.60 16.89
CA LEU A 400 -3.91 -16.50 16.32
C LEU A 400 -3.69 -17.74 17.22
N VAL A 401 -3.67 -17.57 18.53
CA VAL A 401 -3.55 -18.65 19.50
C VAL A 401 -4.75 -19.60 19.40
N ASP A 402 -5.96 -19.05 19.35
CA ASP A 402 -7.19 -19.86 19.23
C ASP A 402 -7.25 -20.58 17.87
N ALA A 403 -6.80 -19.94 16.77
CA ALA A 403 -6.73 -20.55 15.45
C ALA A 403 -5.70 -21.68 15.33
N VAL A 404 -4.66 -21.67 16.15
CA VAL A 404 -3.79 -22.86 16.28
C VAL A 404 -4.49 -23.96 17.06
N GLY A 405 -5.19 -23.59 18.13
CA GLY A 405 -5.89 -24.53 19.01
C GLY A 405 -7.03 -25.28 18.35
N ASP A 406 -7.79 -24.63 17.45
CA ASP A 406 -8.87 -25.23 16.66
C ASP A 406 -8.39 -25.87 15.35
N GLY A 407 -7.10 -25.71 15.02
CA GLY A 407 -6.47 -26.28 13.83
C GLY A 407 -6.64 -25.49 12.54
N SER A 408 -7.35 -24.36 12.56
CA SER A 408 -7.63 -23.54 11.35
C SER A 408 -6.36 -22.91 10.77
N LEU A 409 -5.46 -22.39 11.61
CA LEU A 409 -4.19 -21.81 11.16
C LEU A 409 -3.24 -22.87 10.58
N PRO A 410 -2.95 -24.00 11.25
CA PRO A 410 -2.12 -25.06 10.68
C PRO A 410 -2.69 -25.64 9.38
N LYS A 411 -4.02 -25.76 9.27
CA LYS A 411 -4.68 -26.22 8.05
C LYS A 411 -4.44 -25.24 6.91
N LEU A 412 -4.73 -23.95 7.13
CA LEU A 412 -4.52 -22.90 6.13
C LEU A 412 -3.05 -22.87 5.68
N ARG A 413 -2.09 -22.87 6.62
CA ARG A 413 -0.66 -22.93 6.30
C ARG A 413 -0.31 -24.08 5.35
N LYS A 414 -0.78 -25.31 5.65
CA LYS A 414 -0.56 -26.47 4.78
C LYS A 414 -1.16 -26.31 3.39
N GLU A 415 -2.34 -25.70 3.30
CA GLU A 415 -2.97 -25.38 2.02
C GLU A 415 -2.13 -24.37 1.21
N LEU A 416 -1.53 -23.38 1.89
CA LEU A 416 -0.65 -22.40 1.22
C LEU A 416 0.68 -23.05 0.81
N GLU A 417 1.26 -23.91 1.60
CA GLU A 417 2.47 -24.70 1.25
C GLU A 417 2.25 -25.60 0.04
N GLY A 418 1.03 -26.11 -0.13
CA GLY A 418 0.63 -26.95 -1.26
C GLY A 418 0.15 -26.17 -2.50
N ALA A 419 0.17 -24.86 -2.48
CA ALA A 419 -0.51 -24.00 -3.46
C ALA A 419 0.23 -23.83 -4.81
N ARG A 420 1.14 -24.72 -5.18
CA ARG A 420 1.91 -24.60 -6.44
C ARG A 420 1.01 -24.40 -7.66
N GLY A 421 1.30 -23.36 -8.47
CA GLY A 421 0.58 -23.01 -9.69
C GLY A 421 -0.80 -22.39 -9.43
N GLU A 422 -1.10 -21.97 -8.20
CA GLU A 422 -2.39 -21.38 -7.84
C GLU A 422 -2.62 -20.03 -8.55
N ALA A 423 -1.60 -19.19 -8.61
CA ALA A 423 -1.68 -17.90 -9.29
C ALA A 423 -1.99 -18.06 -10.78
N GLU A 424 -1.32 -19.02 -11.44
CA GLU A 424 -1.56 -19.31 -12.86
C GLU A 424 -2.94 -19.92 -13.11
N ARG A 425 -3.39 -20.83 -12.21
CA ARG A 425 -4.74 -21.41 -12.32
C ARG A 425 -5.84 -20.38 -12.12
N THR A 426 -5.70 -19.53 -11.12
CA THR A 426 -6.66 -18.46 -10.82
C THR A 426 -6.69 -17.43 -11.94
N ALA A 427 -5.54 -17.12 -12.55
CA ALA A 427 -5.43 -16.23 -13.69
C ALA A 427 -6.14 -16.74 -14.97
N LYS A 428 -6.42 -18.03 -15.08
CA LYS A 428 -7.05 -18.66 -16.26
C LYS A 428 -8.57 -18.77 -16.13
N VAL A 429 -9.16 -18.46 -15.00
CA VAL A 429 -10.61 -18.49 -14.73
C VAL A 429 -11.22 -17.13 -15.01
#